data_53436e9f56979616b8f759ff5d987ec8
#
_entry.id   53436e9f56979616b8f759ff5d987ec8
#
_cell.length_a   1.000
_cell.length_b   1.000
_cell.length_c   1.000
_cell.angle_alpha   90.00
_cell.angle_beta   90.00
_cell.angle_gamma   90.00
#
_symmetry.space_group_name_H-M   'P 1'
#
loop_
_entity.id
_entity.type
_entity.pdbx_description
1 polymer ?
#
loop_
_entity_poly.entity_id
_entity_poly.type
_entity_poly.pdbx_seq_one_letter_code
_entity_poly.pdbx_strand_id
1 'polypeptide(L)'
;MKNRYLSNEEKRACEGLWSEAFFEDSDSFREYYFTEKVKTNRILVAEKDGQILSMIHRNPYQLNIKNQKVICDYLVGVATKIENRGQGYMRSLLKQAFLDMYQEDMPFCFLMPADRRIYEPFDFVYVFDQPVWELKSKDWLEQDVTEESAKEIADWMNEWLNARYDVFTWRDEDYVKVLLKELKSENGRLEALKAPENPHQIKALRAEWGMEKKEQRLLYANADDCKKIKQEPAIMVRIVNLPEFLKYICLKDNVAEQEVLYQLKVRDKLLEKNDGIWIWHVNHKESFVEVFDGKVFWKKEFLLIYRFLRTTLVCSLVISAYSPKK
;
A
#
# COMPACT_ATOMS: atom_id res chain seq x y z
N MET A 1 4.87 10.19 -28.28
CA MET A 1 4.40 9.66 -27.00
C MET A 1 4.58 10.71 -25.93
N LYS A 2 3.56 10.97 -25.11
CA LYS A 2 3.57 11.95 -24.03
C LYS A 2 3.02 11.28 -22.76
N ASN A 3 3.74 11.43 -21.66
CA ASN A 3 3.19 11.10 -20.34
C ASN A 3 2.53 12.36 -19.79
N ARG A 4 1.32 12.21 -19.23
CA ARG A 4 0.62 13.31 -18.56
C ARG A 4 -0.34 12.79 -17.50
N TYR A 5 -0.65 13.65 -16.54
CA TYR A 5 -1.77 13.43 -15.64
C TYR A 5 -3.09 13.83 -16.30
N LEU A 6 -4.14 13.06 -16.02
CA LEU A 6 -5.49 13.40 -16.43
C LEU A 6 -6.09 14.44 -15.48
N SER A 7 -6.88 15.37 -16.02
CA SER A 7 -7.74 16.22 -15.19
C SER A 7 -8.86 15.39 -14.55
N ASN A 8 -9.60 15.97 -13.60
CA ASN A 8 -10.68 15.23 -12.94
C ASN A 8 -11.78 14.82 -13.92
N GLU A 9 -12.05 15.64 -14.92
CA GLU A 9 -13.06 15.41 -15.97
C GLU A 9 -12.63 14.31 -16.95
N GLU A 10 -11.32 14.14 -17.12
CA GLU A 10 -10.75 13.14 -18.06
C GLU A 10 -10.59 11.74 -17.46
N LYS A 11 -10.70 11.58 -16.12
CA LYS A 11 -10.37 10.30 -15.45
C LYS A 11 -11.14 9.11 -16.01
N ARG A 12 -12.40 9.30 -16.41
CA ARG A 12 -13.21 8.24 -17.04
C ARG A 12 -12.69 7.81 -18.42
N ALA A 13 -11.81 8.56 -19.07
CA ALA A 13 -11.20 8.13 -20.32
C ALA A 13 -10.35 6.85 -20.19
N CYS A 14 -9.97 6.49 -18.95
CA CYS A 14 -9.25 5.24 -18.66
C CYS A 14 -10.17 4.01 -18.53
N GLU A 15 -11.50 4.19 -18.49
CA GLU A 15 -12.45 3.10 -18.20
C GLU A 15 -12.38 1.97 -19.24
N GLY A 16 -12.19 2.29 -20.51
CA GLY A 16 -12.02 1.29 -21.56
C GLY A 16 -10.76 0.44 -21.39
N LEU A 17 -9.63 1.08 -21.03
CA LEU A 17 -8.39 0.36 -20.75
C LEU A 17 -8.48 -0.45 -19.44
N TRP A 18 -9.23 0.05 -18.44
CA TRP A 18 -9.52 -0.70 -17.22
C TRP A 18 -10.29 -1.98 -17.54
N SER A 19 -11.39 -1.87 -18.30
CA SER A 19 -12.21 -3.04 -18.67
C SER A 19 -11.45 -4.10 -19.48
N GLU A 20 -10.50 -3.67 -20.33
CA GLU A 20 -9.63 -4.59 -21.07
C GLU A 20 -8.65 -5.32 -20.13
N ALA A 21 -8.08 -4.61 -19.16
CA ALA A 21 -7.02 -5.14 -18.31
C ALA A 21 -7.53 -5.89 -17.08
N PHE A 22 -8.72 -5.52 -16.57
CA PHE A 22 -9.37 -6.04 -15.38
C PHE A 22 -10.78 -6.51 -15.72
N PHE A 23 -10.87 -7.42 -16.69
CA PHE A 23 -12.13 -7.93 -17.23
C PHE A 23 -12.96 -8.74 -16.22
N GLU A 24 -12.34 -9.14 -15.09
CA GLU A 24 -13.02 -9.85 -14.00
C GLU A 24 -13.81 -8.89 -13.08
N ASP A 25 -13.52 -7.57 -13.14
CA ASP A 25 -14.25 -6.57 -12.36
C ASP A 25 -15.67 -6.43 -12.88
N SER A 26 -16.65 -6.44 -11.97
CA SER A 26 -18.05 -6.23 -12.33
C SER A 26 -18.32 -4.80 -12.83
N ASP A 27 -19.39 -4.61 -13.59
CA ASP A 27 -19.81 -3.28 -14.03
C ASP A 27 -20.10 -2.36 -12.83
N SER A 28 -20.70 -2.89 -11.77
CA SER A 28 -21.00 -2.14 -10.56
C SER A 28 -19.74 -1.73 -9.79
N PHE A 29 -18.72 -2.59 -9.75
CA PHE A 29 -17.43 -2.23 -9.17
C PHE A 29 -16.72 -1.14 -9.99
N ARG A 30 -16.72 -1.25 -11.33
CA ARG A 30 -16.16 -0.21 -12.20
C ARG A 30 -16.85 1.12 -12.01
N GLU A 31 -18.20 1.13 -11.98
CA GLU A 31 -18.96 2.36 -11.73
C GLU A 31 -18.60 2.97 -10.36
N TYR A 32 -18.55 2.16 -9.28
CA TYR A 32 -18.07 2.62 -7.99
C TYR A 32 -16.67 3.20 -8.09
N TYR A 33 -15.73 2.48 -8.72
CA TYR A 33 -14.34 2.92 -8.81
C TYR A 33 -14.22 4.28 -9.51
N PHE A 34 -14.84 4.44 -10.67
CA PHE A 34 -14.77 5.67 -11.47
C PHE A 34 -15.68 6.80 -10.98
N THR A 35 -16.57 6.58 -10.03
CA THR A 35 -17.40 7.62 -9.39
C THR A 35 -16.90 8.01 -8.00
N GLU A 36 -16.41 7.07 -7.21
CA GLU A 36 -16.04 7.31 -5.81
C GLU A 36 -14.52 7.26 -5.61
N LYS A 37 -13.88 6.16 -5.98
CA LYS A 37 -12.47 5.92 -5.65
C LYS A 37 -11.51 6.84 -6.38
N VAL A 38 -11.76 7.17 -7.64
CA VAL A 38 -10.87 8.04 -8.42
C VAL A 38 -10.92 9.51 -8.01
N LYS A 39 -11.86 9.95 -7.16
CA LYS A 39 -11.98 11.36 -6.75
C LYS A 39 -10.64 11.93 -6.25
N THR A 40 -9.92 11.16 -5.45
CA THR A 40 -8.65 11.56 -4.84
C THR A 40 -7.41 11.05 -5.59
N ASN A 41 -7.60 10.16 -6.57
CA ASN A 41 -6.49 9.59 -7.32
C ASN A 41 -5.90 10.57 -8.32
N ARG A 42 -4.60 10.41 -8.60
CA ARG A 42 -3.93 11.04 -9.74
C ARG A 42 -3.65 9.97 -10.79
N ILE A 43 -4.21 10.11 -11.97
CA ILE A 43 -4.06 9.13 -13.05
C ILE A 43 -3.00 9.63 -14.02
N LEU A 44 -1.87 8.94 -14.08
CA LEU A 44 -0.80 9.18 -15.04
C LEU A 44 -0.98 8.25 -16.23
N VAL A 45 -0.99 8.81 -17.44
CA VAL A 45 -1.19 8.05 -18.68
C VAL A 45 -0.05 8.28 -19.68
N ALA A 46 0.24 7.24 -20.47
CA ALA A 46 1.01 7.36 -21.70
C ALA A 46 0.06 7.47 -22.88
N GLU A 47 0.08 8.63 -23.53
CA GLU A 47 -0.79 8.95 -24.65
C GLU A 47 0.01 9.05 -25.95
N LYS A 48 -0.57 8.54 -27.03
CA LYS A 48 -0.07 8.67 -28.39
C LYS A 48 -1.24 8.85 -29.36
N ASP A 49 -1.16 9.86 -30.22
CA ASP A 49 -2.17 10.18 -31.24
C ASP A 49 -3.61 10.28 -30.67
N GLY A 50 -3.75 10.89 -29.47
CA GLY A 50 -5.01 11.06 -28.76
C GLY A 50 -5.53 9.79 -28.07
N GLN A 51 -4.78 8.70 -28.08
CA GLN A 51 -5.18 7.45 -27.42
C GLN A 51 -4.35 7.17 -26.17
N ILE A 52 -5.02 6.78 -25.09
CA ILE A 52 -4.39 6.28 -23.87
C ILE A 52 -3.95 4.84 -24.11
N LEU A 53 -2.65 4.58 -24.05
CA LEU A 53 -2.05 3.27 -24.30
C LEU A 53 -1.64 2.55 -23.00
N SER A 54 -1.35 3.32 -21.94
CA SER A 54 -0.99 2.79 -20.64
C SER A 54 -1.42 3.76 -19.54
N MET A 55 -1.67 3.24 -18.35
CA MET A 55 -2.09 4.04 -17.20
C MET A 55 -1.49 3.53 -15.89
N ILE A 56 -1.36 4.41 -14.92
CA ILE A 56 -1.07 4.13 -13.50
C ILE A 56 -1.93 5.07 -12.66
N HIS A 57 -2.68 4.51 -11.71
CA HIS A 57 -3.43 5.29 -10.75
C HIS A 57 -2.62 5.40 -9.45
N ARG A 58 -2.27 6.61 -9.07
CA ARG A 58 -1.60 6.96 -7.82
C ARG A 58 -2.66 7.32 -6.80
N ASN A 59 -2.86 6.46 -5.81
CA ASN A 59 -3.80 6.67 -4.71
C ASN A 59 -3.04 7.16 -3.47
N PRO A 60 -3.17 8.43 -3.07
CA PRO A 60 -2.54 8.90 -1.85
C PRO A 60 -3.22 8.29 -0.61
N TYR A 61 -2.42 7.68 0.24
CA TYR A 61 -2.83 7.20 1.56
C TYR A 61 -2.04 7.90 2.64
N GLN A 62 -2.73 8.33 3.70
CA GLN A 62 -2.06 8.75 4.92
C GLN A 62 -1.63 7.50 5.70
N LEU A 63 -0.33 7.33 5.89
CA LEU A 63 0.23 6.29 6.74
C LEU A 63 0.56 6.86 8.11
N ASN A 64 0.44 6.02 9.13
CA ASN A 64 1.09 6.20 10.41
C ASN A 64 2.43 5.45 10.37
N ILE A 65 3.53 6.16 10.56
CA ILE A 65 4.88 5.58 10.68
C ILE A 65 5.42 6.00 12.04
N LYS A 66 5.44 5.10 13.02
CA LYS A 66 5.88 5.39 14.40
C LYS A 66 5.25 6.68 14.95
N ASN A 67 3.95 6.82 14.86
CA ASN A 67 3.15 7.98 15.27
C ASN A 67 3.37 9.27 14.45
N GLN A 68 4.05 9.20 13.32
CA GLN A 68 4.15 10.30 12.35
C GLN A 68 3.23 10.04 11.16
N LYS A 69 2.51 11.07 10.73
CA LYS A 69 1.63 10.99 9.57
C LYS A 69 2.39 11.31 8.29
N VAL A 70 2.40 10.39 7.34
CA VAL A 70 3.15 10.46 6.09
C VAL A 70 2.24 10.09 4.93
N ILE A 71 2.31 10.83 3.83
CA ILE A 71 1.58 10.49 2.61
C ILE A 71 2.45 9.58 1.74
N CYS A 72 1.90 8.44 1.35
CA CYS A 72 2.51 7.53 0.37
C CYS A 72 1.47 7.09 -0.65
N ASP A 73 1.88 6.88 -1.88
CA ASP A 73 0.97 6.41 -2.92
C ASP A 73 0.85 4.89 -2.94
N TYR A 74 -0.40 4.42 -2.95
CA TYR A 74 -0.76 3.08 -3.37
C TYR A 74 -0.97 3.07 -4.88
N LEU A 75 -0.20 2.23 -5.60
CA LEU A 75 -0.31 2.10 -7.04
C LEU A 75 -1.35 1.04 -7.39
N VAL A 76 -2.33 1.42 -8.19
CA VAL A 76 -3.40 0.55 -8.66
C VAL A 76 -3.72 0.86 -10.12
N GLY A 77 -4.48 0.01 -10.79
CA GLY A 77 -4.86 0.23 -12.18
C GLY A 77 -3.66 0.36 -13.11
N VAL A 78 -2.58 -0.37 -12.84
CA VAL A 78 -1.38 -0.37 -13.70
C VAL A 78 -1.66 -1.25 -14.90
N ALA A 79 -1.91 -0.63 -16.04
CA ALA A 79 -2.30 -1.35 -17.26
C ALA A 79 -1.65 -0.76 -18.51
N THR A 80 -1.47 -1.62 -19.51
CA THR A 80 -1.07 -1.26 -20.87
C THR A 80 -1.93 -2.06 -21.83
N LYS A 81 -2.46 -1.42 -22.88
CA LYS A 81 -3.21 -2.09 -23.95
C LYS A 81 -2.47 -3.32 -24.46
N ILE A 82 -3.18 -4.40 -24.69
CA ILE A 82 -2.58 -5.71 -25.03
C ILE A 82 -1.61 -5.59 -26.22
N GLU A 83 -2.02 -4.93 -27.29
CA GLU A 83 -1.23 -4.74 -28.50
C GLU A 83 0.00 -3.83 -28.30
N ASN A 84 0.08 -3.09 -27.20
CA ASN A 84 1.16 -2.16 -26.87
C ASN A 84 2.09 -2.67 -25.76
N ARG A 85 1.86 -3.88 -25.24
CA ARG A 85 2.72 -4.48 -24.21
C ARG A 85 4.13 -4.73 -24.72
N GLY A 86 5.10 -4.75 -23.83
CA GLY A 86 6.52 -4.97 -24.18
C GLY A 86 7.24 -3.77 -24.81
N GLN A 87 6.54 -2.66 -25.10
CA GLN A 87 7.11 -1.46 -25.75
C GLN A 87 7.61 -0.40 -24.74
N GLY A 88 7.64 -0.71 -23.43
CA GLY A 88 8.23 0.16 -22.42
C GLY A 88 7.30 1.25 -21.85
N TYR A 89 6.01 1.28 -22.21
CA TYR A 89 5.06 2.28 -21.71
C TYR A 89 4.95 2.28 -20.19
N MET A 90 4.72 1.13 -19.56
CA MET A 90 4.66 0.99 -18.10
C MET A 90 5.96 1.48 -17.44
N ARG A 91 7.13 1.14 -17.98
CA ARG A 91 8.43 1.60 -17.47
C ARG A 91 8.54 3.13 -17.52
N SER A 92 8.08 3.75 -18.61
CA SER A 92 8.08 5.21 -18.77
C SER A 92 7.19 5.88 -17.72
N LEU A 93 5.99 5.34 -17.49
CA LEU A 93 5.06 5.85 -16.48
C LEU A 93 5.60 5.67 -15.07
N LEU A 94 6.16 4.50 -14.73
CA LEU A 94 6.74 4.26 -13.41
C LEU A 94 7.92 5.20 -13.14
N LYS A 95 8.83 5.42 -14.12
CA LYS A 95 9.92 6.40 -13.97
C LYS A 95 9.40 7.79 -13.64
N GLN A 96 8.38 8.26 -14.37
CA GLN A 96 7.77 9.57 -14.12
C GLN A 96 7.11 9.61 -12.73
N ALA A 97 6.31 8.59 -12.39
CA ALA A 97 5.64 8.54 -11.10
C ALA A 97 6.65 8.53 -9.92
N PHE A 98 7.75 7.78 -10.02
CA PHE A 98 8.78 7.77 -8.98
C PHE A 98 9.49 9.13 -8.85
N LEU A 99 9.77 9.81 -9.96
CA LEU A 99 10.36 11.14 -9.92
C LEU A 99 9.41 12.15 -9.26
N ASP A 100 8.12 12.10 -9.59
CA ASP A 100 7.10 12.98 -9.01
C ASP A 100 6.96 12.72 -7.50
N MET A 101 6.91 11.44 -7.08
CA MET A 101 6.88 11.05 -5.67
C MET A 101 8.14 11.49 -4.92
N TYR A 102 9.32 11.39 -5.55
CA TYR A 102 10.56 11.90 -4.98
C TYR A 102 10.50 13.40 -4.72
N GLN A 103 9.97 14.18 -5.67
CA GLN A 103 9.81 15.63 -5.55
C GLN A 103 8.76 16.02 -4.51
N GLU A 104 7.84 15.13 -4.20
CA GLU A 104 6.79 15.27 -3.20
C GLU A 104 7.24 14.73 -1.81
N ASP A 105 8.52 14.42 -1.64
CA ASP A 105 9.14 13.87 -0.42
C ASP A 105 8.47 12.59 0.10
N MET A 106 7.90 11.78 -0.81
CA MET A 106 7.35 10.49 -0.43
C MET A 106 8.48 9.48 -0.18
N PRO A 107 8.53 8.83 0.99
CA PRO A 107 9.60 7.87 1.29
C PRO A 107 9.54 6.61 0.42
N PHE A 108 8.35 6.11 0.13
CA PHE A 108 8.12 4.91 -0.66
C PHE A 108 6.72 4.92 -1.30
N CYS A 109 6.52 4.04 -2.27
CA CYS A 109 5.21 3.67 -2.76
C CYS A 109 4.98 2.16 -2.57
N PHE A 110 3.73 1.73 -2.66
CA PHE A 110 3.35 0.35 -2.39
C PHE A 110 2.22 -0.12 -3.30
N LEU A 111 2.07 -1.43 -3.43
CA LEU A 111 1.02 -2.06 -4.22
C LEU A 111 0.74 -3.50 -3.75
N MET A 112 -0.41 -4.04 -4.16
CA MET A 112 -0.70 -5.46 -4.14
C MET A 112 -0.56 -5.99 -5.57
N PRO A 113 0.44 -6.83 -5.87
CA PRO A 113 0.65 -7.28 -7.24
C PRO A 113 -0.31 -8.40 -7.62
N ALA A 114 -0.87 -8.35 -8.83
CA ALA A 114 -1.50 -9.52 -9.44
C ALA A 114 -0.45 -10.62 -9.72
N ASP A 115 0.74 -10.22 -10.16
CA ASP A 115 1.90 -11.09 -10.32
C ASP A 115 3.18 -10.31 -9.96
N ARG A 116 3.96 -10.83 -8.99
CA ARG A 116 5.20 -10.20 -8.52
C ARG A 116 6.20 -9.97 -9.66
N ARG A 117 6.25 -10.86 -10.65
CA ARG A 117 7.18 -10.80 -11.78
C ARG A 117 7.03 -9.54 -12.62
N ILE A 118 5.86 -8.89 -12.55
CA ILE A 118 5.61 -7.61 -13.21
C ILE A 118 6.39 -6.48 -12.53
N TYR A 119 6.54 -6.53 -11.20
CA TYR A 119 7.04 -5.41 -10.39
C TYR A 119 8.46 -5.60 -9.86
N GLU A 120 8.96 -6.84 -9.75
CA GLU A 120 10.35 -7.12 -9.38
C GLU A 120 11.39 -6.40 -10.29
N PRO A 121 11.19 -6.28 -11.64
CA PRO A 121 12.10 -5.52 -12.50
C PRO A 121 12.12 -4.01 -12.24
N PHE A 122 11.24 -3.52 -11.37
CA PHE A 122 11.13 -2.13 -10.93
C PHE A 122 11.50 -1.96 -9.45
N ASP A 123 12.23 -2.93 -8.89
CA ASP A 123 12.76 -2.92 -7.52
C ASP A 123 11.68 -2.94 -6.42
N PHE A 124 10.48 -3.45 -6.71
CA PHE A 124 9.48 -3.75 -5.69
C PHE A 124 9.81 -5.08 -5.00
N VAL A 125 9.66 -5.09 -3.68
CA VAL A 125 9.85 -6.28 -2.84
C VAL A 125 8.69 -6.49 -1.90
N TYR A 126 8.35 -7.74 -1.62
CA TYR A 126 7.37 -8.07 -0.59
C TYR A 126 7.87 -7.68 0.79
N VAL A 127 7.03 -6.98 1.55
CA VAL A 127 7.30 -6.53 2.91
C VAL A 127 6.26 -7.04 3.91
N PHE A 128 5.11 -7.49 3.43
CA PHE A 128 4.02 -7.93 4.28
C PHE A 128 3.34 -9.18 3.73
N ASP A 129 3.19 -10.17 4.59
CA ASP A 129 2.40 -11.37 4.34
C ASP A 129 1.07 -11.24 5.09
N GLN A 130 -0.04 -11.21 4.36
CA GLN A 130 -1.37 -11.07 4.93
C GLN A 130 -1.83 -12.39 5.55
N PRO A 131 -2.21 -12.38 6.83
CA PRO A 131 -2.76 -13.58 7.46
C PRO A 131 -4.19 -13.86 6.96
N VAL A 132 -4.51 -15.13 6.79
CA VAL A 132 -5.87 -15.61 6.59
C VAL A 132 -6.33 -16.23 7.89
N TRP A 133 -7.45 -15.74 8.40
CA TRP A 133 -8.01 -16.12 9.69
C TRP A 133 -9.30 -16.91 9.55
N GLU A 134 -9.56 -17.80 10.50
CA GLU A 134 -10.82 -18.52 10.69
C GLU A 134 -11.28 -18.33 12.14
N LEU A 135 -12.58 -18.14 12.37
CA LEU A 135 -13.16 -18.01 13.69
C LEU A 135 -13.06 -19.35 14.46
N LYS A 136 -12.66 -19.32 15.73
CA LYS A 136 -12.61 -20.49 16.61
C LYS A 136 -14.00 -20.92 17.09
N SER A 137 -14.93 -19.99 17.23
CA SER A 137 -16.30 -20.22 17.63
C SER A 137 -17.28 -19.80 16.55
N LYS A 138 -18.51 -20.29 16.62
CA LYS A 138 -19.64 -19.87 15.77
C LYS A 138 -20.60 -18.92 16.49
N ASP A 139 -20.41 -18.73 17.78
CA ASP A 139 -21.31 -17.95 18.63
C ASP A 139 -20.86 -16.49 18.70
N TRP A 140 -21.07 -15.76 17.59
CA TRP A 140 -20.75 -14.33 17.49
C TRP A 140 -22.02 -13.51 17.35
N LEU A 141 -22.04 -12.34 18.00
CA LEU A 141 -23.02 -11.30 17.70
C LEU A 141 -22.51 -10.53 16.48
N GLU A 142 -23.20 -10.68 15.37
CA GLU A 142 -22.89 -10.03 14.09
C GLU A 142 -23.68 -8.72 14.01
N GLN A 143 -22.99 -7.62 13.77
CA GLN A 143 -23.59 -6.32 13.57
C GLN A 143 -23.08 -5.70 12.28
N ASP A 144 -24.00 -5.36 11.37
CA ASP A 144 -23.63 -4.62 10.17
C ASP A 144 -23.04 -3.25 10.53
N VAL A 145 -21.93 -2.92 9.88
CA VAL A 145 -21.33 -1.59 9.95
C VAL A 145 -22.06 -0.68 8.98
N THR A 146 -22.48 0.48 9.46
CA THR A 146 -23.19 1.50 8.68
C THR A 146 -22.37 2.79 8.61
N GLU A 147 -22.83 3.76 7.80
CA GLU A 147 -22.17 5.06 7.71
C GLU A 147 -22.20 5.82 9.05
N GLU A 148 -23.25 5.63 9.87
CA GLU A 148 -23.36 6.24 11.20
C GLU A 148 -22.33 5.70 12.19
N SER A 149 -21.92 4.43 12.06
CA SER A 149 -20.88 3.82 12.89
C SER A 149 -19.47 3.97 12.32
N ALA A 150 -19.31 4.59 11.14
CA ALA A 150 -18.05 4.63 10.42
C ALA A 150 -16.90 5.21 11.24
N LYS A 151 -17.16 6.26 12.03
CA LYS A 151 -16.14 6.86 12.90
C LYS A 151 -15.69 5.91 14.01
N GLU A 152 -16.62 5.27 14.71
CA GLU A 152 -16.33 4.29 15.78
C GLU A 152 -15.48 3.14 15.22
N ILE A 153 -15.85 2.63 14.04
CA ILE A 153 -15.12 1.55 13.37
C ILE A 153 -13.72 2.00 12.95
N ALA A 154 -13.55 3.21 12.43
CA ALA A 154 -12.25 3.75 12.06
C ALA A 154 -11.34 3.90 13.28
N ASP A 155 -11.84 4.43 14.38
CA ASP A 155 -11.11 4.58 15.63
C ASP A 155 -10.67 3.19 16.16
N TRP A 156 -11.57 2.20 16.18
CA TRP A 156 -11.26 0.83 16.58
C TRP A 156 -10.20 0.17 15.66
N MET A 157 -10.31 0.37 14.34
CA MET A 157 -9.32 -0.12 13.38
C MET A 157 -7.92 0.44 13.68
N ASN A 158 -7.82 1.75 13.97
CA ASN A 158 -6.54 2.39 14.28
C ASN A 158 -5.95 1.90 15.59
N GLU A 159 -6.75 1.71 16.63
CA GLU A 159 -6.32 1.12 17.91
C GLU A 159 -5.78 -0.29 17.70
N TRP A 160 -6.52 -1.11 16.94
CA TRP A 160 -6.12 -2.47 16.61
C TRP A 160 -4.80 -2.51 15.83
N LEU A 161 -4.62 -1.62 14.84
CA LEU A 161 -3.41 -1.51 14.02
C LEU A 161 -2.23 -1.01 14.84
N ASN A 162 -2.41 0.07 15.60
CA ASN A 162 -1.34 0.69 16.40
C ASN A 162 -0.78 -0.24 17.49
N ALA A 163 -1.62 -1.15 18.02
CA ALA A 163 -1.19 -2.15 18.99
C ALA A 163 -0.29 -3.25 18.38
N ARG A 164 -0.16 -3.34 17.03
CA ARG A 164 0.50 -4.45 16.32
C ARG A 164 1.58 -4.04 15.34
N TYR A 165 1.54 -2.79 14.89
CA TYR A 165 2.31 -2.40 13.72
C TYR A 165 2.86 -0.98 13.84
N ASP A 166 4.14 -0.81 13.51
CA ASP A 166 4.82 0.49 13.46
C ASP A 166 4.44 1.32 12.23
N VAL A 167 3.98 0.63 11.16
CA VAL A 167 3.62 1.26 9.89
C VAL A 167 2.28 0.71 9.40
N PHE A 168 1.29 1.57 9.24
CA PHE A 168 -0.03 1.19 8.72
C PHE A 168 -0.72 2.40 8.09
N THR A 169 -1.68 2.15 7.18
CA THR A 169 -2.53 3.21 6.64
C THR A 169 -3.53 3.66 7.69
N TRP A 170 -3.54 4.96 7.97
CA TRP A 170 -4.51 5.57 8.88
C TRP A 170 -5.93 5.42 8.34
N ARG A 171 -6.85 5.05 9.22
CA ARG A 171 -8.27 4.91 8.91
C ARG A 171 -9.02 6.09 9.47
N ASP A 172 -9.75 6.80 8.64
CA ASP A 172 -10.69 7.83 9.07
C ASP A 172 -12.13 7.41 8.72
N GLU A 173 -13.06 8.23 9.07
CA GLU A 173 -14.48 8.00 8.81
C GLU A 173 -14.75 7.85 7.30
N ASP A 174 -14.12 8.69 6.47
CA ASP A 174 -14.28 8.66 5.02
C ASP A 174 -13.73 7.36 4.43
N TYR A 175 -12.61 6.85 4.97
CA TYR A 175 -12.09 5.55 4.58
C TYR A 175 -13.13 4.43 4.79
N VAL A 176 -13.79 4.39 5.94
CA VAL A 176 -14.81 3.37 6.23
C VAL A 176 -16.02 3.53 5.32
N LYS A 177 -16.50 4.77 5.09
CA LYS A 177 -17.61 5.04 4.15
C LYS A 177 -17.28 4.59 2.72
N VAL A 178 -16.05 4.85 2.24
CA VAL A 178 -15.60 4.40 0.91
C VAL A 178 -15.52 2.87 0.87
N LEU A 179 -15.02 2.21 1.93
CA LEU A 179 -15.00 0.76 2.04
C LEU A 179 -16.42 0.14 2.00
N LEU A 180 -17.38 0.75 2.69
CA LEU A 180 -18.78 0.30 2.65
C LEU A 180 -19.38 0.40 1.23
N LYS A 181 -19.10 1.49 0.50
CA LYS A 181 -19.52 1.65 -0.89
C LYS A 181 -18.86 0.62 -1.81
N GLU A 182 -17.58 0.33 -1.59
CA GLU A 182 -16.83 -0.69 -2.33
C GLU A 182 -17.46 -2.06 -2.15
N LEU A 183 -17.68 -2.48 -0.90
CA LEU A 183 -18.32 -3.76 -0.61
C LEU A 183 -19.74 -3.82 -1.18
N LYS A 184 -20.50 -2.74 -1.04
CA LYS A 184 -21.87 -2.66 -1.59
C LYS A 184 -21.91 -2.80 -3.12
N SER A 185 -20.90 -2.28 -3.84
CA SER A 185 -20.81 -2.41 -5.29
C SER A 185 -20.67 -3.86 -5.73
N GLU A 186 -20.14 -4.72 -4.86
CA GLU A 186 -20.02 -6.17 -5.04
C GLU A 186 -21.08 -6.95 -4.24
N ASN A 187 -22.24 -6.31 -3.95
CA ASN A 187 -23.32 -6.90 -3.18
C ASN A 187 -22.86 -7.44 -1.81
N GLY A 188 -21.89 -6.75 -1.19
CA GLY A 188 -21.26 -7.14 0.07
C GLY A 188 -21.58 -6.21 1.21
N ARG A 189 -20.96 -6.49 2.37
CA ARG A 189 -21.08 -5.73 3.61
C ARG A 189 -19.85 -5.86 4.49
N LEU A 190 -19.74 -4.98 5.47
CA LEU A 190 -18.79 -5.07 6.56
C LEU A 190 -19.54 -5.36 7.86
N GLU A 191 -19.07 -6.33 8.62
CA GLU A 191 -19.67 -6.76 9.89
C GLU A 191 -18.67 -6.62 11.03
N ALA A 192 -19.13 -6.07 12.14
CA ALA A 192 -18.44 -6.10 13.42
C ALA A 192 -18.87 -7.36 14.18
N LEU A 193 -17.90 -8.19 14.56
CA LEU A 193 -18.10 -9.40 15.34
C LEU A 193 -17.81 -9.10 16.80
N LYS A 194 -18.79 -9.38 17.67
CA LYS A 194 -18.75 -9.12 19.11
C LYS A 194 -18.97 -10.42 19.88
N ALA A 195 -18.30 -10.56 21.01
CA ALA A 195 -18.52 -11.73 21.86
C ALA A 195 -19.86 -11.61 22.60
N PRO A 196 -20.63 -12.70 22.74
CA PRO A 196 -21.94 -12.67 23.43
C PRO A 196 -21.87 -12.15 24.87
N GLU A 197 -20.78 -12.44 25.55
CA GLU A 197 -20.54 -12.00 26.95
C GLU A 197 -20.20 -10.50 27.04
N ASN A 198 -19.82 -9.85 25.95
CA ASN A 198 -19.54 -8.42 25.90
C ASN A 198 -20.00 -7.79 24.58
N PRO A 199 -21.31 -7.49 24.43
CA PRO A 199 -21.88 -6.98 23.16
C PRO A 199 -21.38 -5.60 22.72
N HIS A 200 -20.69 -4.88 23.60
CA HIS A 200 -20.13 -3.56 23.30
C HIS A 200 -18.70 -3.61 22.76
N GLN A 201 -18.02 -4.76 22.89
CA GLN A 201 -16.63 -4.90 22.47
C GLN A 201 -16.51 -5.57 21.10
N ILE A 202 -16.02 -4.84 20.12
CA ILE A 202 -15.66 -5.41 18.82
C ILE A 202 -14.42 -6.29 18.99
N LYS A 203 -14.47 -7.51 18.48
CA LYS A 203 -13.40 -8.50 18.53
C LYS A 203 -12.75 -8.71 17.16
N ALA A 204 -13.55 -8.62 16.10
CA ALA A 204 -13.08 -8.79 14.71
C ALA A 204 -13.95 -7.98 13.75
N LEU A 205 -13.42 -7.71 12.55
CA LEU A 205 -14.20 -7.21 11.42
C LEU A 205 -14.15 -8.22 10.28
N ARG A 206 -15.33 -8.54 9.75
CA ARG A 206 -15.49 -9.43 8.61
C ARG A 206 -16.08 -8.68 7.43
N ALA A 207 -15.43 -8.77 6.27
CA ALA A 207 -16.02 -8.31 5.01
C ALA A 207 -16.62 -9.50 4.27
N GLU A 208 -17.75 -9.25 3.61
CA GLU A 208 -18.41 -10.15 2.68
C GLU A 208 -18.58 -9.43 1.34
N TRP A 209 -18.41 -10.15 0.23
CA TRP A 209 -18.59 -9.62 -1.13
C TRP A 209 -18.84 -10.75 -2.12
N GLY A 210 -19.13 -10.39 -3.37
CA GLY A 210 -19.30 -11.29 -4.50
C GLY A 210 -20.74 -11.29 -5.04
N MET A 211 -20.87 -11.15 -6.37
CA MET A 211 -22.16 -11.08 -7.04
C MET A 211 -22.85 -12.45 -7.10
N GLU A 212 -22.17 -13.45 -7.64
CA GLU A 212 -22.73 -14.80 -7.81
C GLU A 212 -22.41 -15.71 -6.62
N LYS A 213 -21.15 -15.68 -6.16
CA LYS A 213 -20.69 -16.46 -5.03
C LYS A 213 -20.16 -15.54 -3.96
N LYS A 214 -20.72 -15.66 -2.76
CA LYS A 214 -20.25 -14.89 -1.61
C LYS A 214 -18.88 -15.38 -1.14
N GLU A 215 -17.99 -14.43 -0.97
CA GLU A 215 -16.71 -14.61 -0.32
C GLU A 215 -16.71 -13.83 1.00
N GLN A 216 -16.03 -14.36 1.99
CA GLN A 216 -15.90 -13.73 3.31
C GLN A 216 -14.44 -13.70 3.74
N ARG A 217 -14.03 -12.63 4.39
CA ARG A 217 -12.70 -12.50 4.96
C ARG A 217 -12.72 -11.74 6.27
N LEU A 218 -12.01 -12.27 7.26
CA LEU A 218 -11.69 -11.50 8.46
C LEU A 218 -10.58 -10.51 8.12
N LEU A 219 -10.91 -9.23 8.12
CA LEU A 219 -9.97 -8.13 7.85
C LEU A 219 -9.11 -7.82 9.06
N TYR A 220 -9.73 -7.87 10.24
CA TYR A 220 -9.11 -7.64 11.53
C TYR A 220 -9.52 -8.78 12.47
N ALA A 221 -8.54 -9.43 13.09
CA ALA A 221 -8.78 -10.58 13.95
C ALA A 221 -7.69 -10.72 15.02
N ASN A 222 -8.04 -11.30 16.17
CA ASN A 222 -7.13 -11.58 17.27
C ASN A 222 -6.84 -13.08 17.36
N ALA A 223 -5.62 -13.43 17.76
CA ALA A 223 -5.21 -14.84 17.92
C ALA A 223 -5.99 -15.57 19.04
N ASP A 224 -6.54 -14.83 20.00
CA ASP A 224 -7.36 -15.41 21.07
C ASP A 224 -8.69 -15.94 20.53
N ASP A 225 -9.29 -15.21 19.60
CA ASP A 225 -10.63 -15.46 19.04
C ASP A 225 -10.57 -16.22 17.71
N CYS A 226 -9.44 -16.17 17.01
CA CYS A 226 -9.28 -16.69 15.66
C CYS A 226 -8.05 -17.60 15.54
N LYS A 227 -8.12 -18.54 14.60
CA LYS A 227 -7.00 -19.38 14.18
C LYS A 227 -6.42 -18.85 12.89
N LYS A 228 -5.10 -18.62 12.86
CA LYS A 228 -4.40 -18.29 11.62
C LYS A 228 -4.24 -19.56 10.78
N ILE A 229 -4.80 -19.57 9.58
CA ILE A 229 -4.77 -20.72 8.67
C ILE A 229 -3.53 -20.69 7.81
N LYS A 230 -3.22 -19.52 7.24
CA LYS A 230 -2.04 -19.31 6.38
C LYS A 230 -1.63 -17.84 6.37
N GLN A 231 -0.48 -17.59 5.77
CA GLN A 231 -0.02 -16.25 5.41
C GLN A 231 0.32 -16.22 3.92
N GLU A 232 -0.06 -15.16 3.24
CA GLU A 232 0.17 -15.00 1.80
C GLU A 232 0.88 -13.67 1.55
N PRO A 233 1.97 -13.67 0.74
CA PRO A 233 2.60 -12.42 0.33
C PRO A 233 1.57 -11.50 -0.30
N ALA A 234 1.44 -10.26 0.23
CA ALA A 234 0.38 -9.35 -0.18
C ALA A 234 0.90 -8.01 -0.67
N ILE A 235 1.75 -7.35 0.12
CA ILE A 235 2.18 -5.98 -0.16
C ILE A 235 3.63 -5.95 -0.64
N MET A 236 3.84 -5.33 -1.80
CA MET A 236 5.17 -4.95 -2.27
C MET A 236 5.39 -3.45 -2.08
N VAL A 237 6.60 -3.08 -1.74
CA VAL A 237 7.06 -1.69 -1.53
C VAL A 237 8.27 -1.41 -2.41
N ARG A 238 8.37 -0.15 -2.88
CA ARG A 238 9.56 0.42 -3.49
C ARG A 238 9.92 1.74 -2.80
N ILE A 239 11.16 1.88 -2.35
CA ILE A 239 11.70 3.15 -1.85
C ILE A 239 11.79 4.12 -3.03
N VAL A 240 11.19 5.30 -2.92
CA VAL A 240 11.24 6.34 -3.94
C VAL A 240 12.08 7.54 -3.52
N ASN A 241 12.20 7.82 -2.23
CA ASN A 241 13.10 8.84 -1.70
C ASN A 241 13.89 8.25 -0.54
N LEU A 242 15.15 7.86 -0.82
CA LEU A 242 16.01 7.19 0.16
C LEU A 242 16.29 8.06 1.39
N PRO A 243 16.67 9.34 1.27
CA PRO A 243 16.81 10.23 2.42
C PRO A 243 15.56 10.29 3.29
N GLU A 244 14.40 10.49 2.69
CA GLU A 244 13.12 10.55 3.43
C GLU A 244 12.79 9.21 4.10
N PHE A 245 13.00 8.09 3.41
CA PHE A 245 12.75 6.76 3.96
C PHE A 245 13.60 6.48 5.21
N LEU A 246 14.89 6.81 5.17
CA LEU A 246 15.82 6.52 6.25
C LEU A 246 15.55 7.34 7.52
N LYS A 247 14.91 8.51 7.42
CA LYS A 247 14.50 9.33 8.58
C LYS A 247 13.64 8.58 9.60
N TYR A 248 12.88 7.58 9.16
CA TYR A 248 11.99 6.80 10.03
C TYR A 248 12.67 5.62 10.73
N ILE A 249 13.97 5.42 10.51
CA ILE A 249 14.73 4.29 11.07
C ILE A 249 15.66 4.81 12.17
N CYS A 250 15.48 4.33 13.41
CA CYS A 250 16.29 4.66 14.55
C CYS A 250 16.91 3.40 15.17
N LEU A 251 17.97 3.57 15.96
CA LEU A 251 18.51 2.48 16.77
C LEU A 251 17.46 2.04 17.80
N LYS A 252 17.42 0.74 18.08
CA LYS A 252 16.60 0.21 19.17
C LYS A 252 17.26 0.56 20.52
N ASP A 253 16.43 0.71 21.56
CA ASP A 253 16.89 1.10 22.91
C ASP A 253 17.92 0.14 23.51
N ASN A 254 17.97 -1.12 23.06
CA ASN A 254 18.94 -2.11 23.53
C ASN A 254 20.29 -2.05 22.80
N VAL A 255 20.51 -1.13 21.88
CA VAL A 255 21.79 -0.89 21.22
C VAL A 255 22.62 0.04 22.11
N ALA A 256 23.85 -0.37 22.44
CA ALA A 256 24.72 0.38 23.37
C ALA A 256 25.35 1.63 22.73
N GLU A 257 25.53 1.62 21.42
CA GLU A 257 26.10 2.74 20.68
C GLU A 257 25.12 3.92 20.64
N GLN A 258 25.63 5.13 20.91
CA GLN A 258 24.83 6.36 20.84
C GLN A 258 24.52 6.75 19.41
N GLU A 259 25.44 6.50 18.50
CA GLU A 259 25.32 6.74 17.06
C GLU A 259 26.08 5.66 16.29
N VAL A 260 25.51 5.26 15.16
CA VAL A 260 26.15 4.34 14.21
C VAL A 260 26.17 4.98 12.83
N LEU A 261 27.30 4.84 12.14
CA LEU A 261 27.51 5.33 10.78
C LEU A 261 27.61 4.16 9.82
N TYR A 262 26.83 4.21 8.77
CA TYR A 262 26.88 3.22 7.70
C TYR A 262 27.20 3.88 6.36
N GLN A 263 28.09 3.28 5.58
CA GLN A 263 28.25 3.61 4.18
C GLN A 263 27.30 2.74 3.34
N LEU A 264 26.39 3.38 2.63
CA LEU A 264 25.41 2.73 1.77
C LEU A 264 25.80 2.93 0.30
N LYS A 265 25.99 1.83 -0.42
CA LYS A 265 26.11 1.86 -1.87
C LYS A 265 24.77 1.47 -2.49
N VAL A 266 24.09 2.46 -3.05
CA VAL A 266 22.77 2.29 -3.66
C VAL A 266 22.89 2.23 -5.17
N ARG A 267 22.16 1.34 -5.79
CA ARG A 267 22.00 1.23 -7.24
C ARG A 267 20.52 1.34 -7.57
N ASP A 268 20.12 2.43 -8.19
CA ASP A 268 18.78 2.69 -8.66
C ASP A 268 18.77 3.10 -10.13
N LYS A 269 18.47 2.13 -11.00
CA LYS A 269 18.45 2.35 -12.46
C LYS A 269 17.25 3.13 -12.96
N LEU A 270 16.24 3.30 -12.11
CA LEU A 270 14.98 3.96 -12.48
C LEU A 270 14.92 5.37 -11.94
N LEU A 271 15.53 5.62 -10.78
CA LEU A 271 15.52 6.90 -10.10
C LEU A 271 16.97 7.29 -9.69
N GLU A 272 17.66 7.98 -10.59
CA GLU A 272 19.06 8.41 -10.44
C GLU A 272 19.30 9.23 -9.15
N LYS A 273 18.28 9.86 -8.61
CA LYS A 273 18.35 10.63 -7.36
C LYS A 273 18.70 9.77 -6.13
N ASN A 274 18.40 8.47 -6.17
CA ASN A 274 18.78 7.53 -5.13
C ASN A 274 20.13 6.84 -5.40
N ASP A 275 20.58 6.82 -6.66
CA ASP A 275 21.84 6.13 -7.05
C ASP A 275 23.05 6.86 -6.47
N GLY A 276 23.97 6.11 -5.86
CA GLY A 276 25.18 6.71 -5.31
C GLY A 276 25.71 6.01 -4.07
N ILE A 277 26.64 6.71 -3.42
CA ILE A 277 27.21 6.32 -2.13
C ILE A 277 26.76 7.35 -1.10
N TRP A 278 26.21 6.88 -0.01
CA TRP A 278 25.63 7.68 1.05
C TRP A 278 26.27 7.33 2.38
N ILE A 279 26.46 8.31 3.27
CA ILE A 279 26.75 8.09 4.68
C ILE A 279 25.44 8.21 5.44
N TRP A 280 25.04 7.12 6.09
CA TRP A 280 23.83 7.08 6.90
C TRP A 280 24.19 7.19 8.39
N HIS A 281 23.73 8.26 9.00
CA HIS A 281 23.79 8.54 10.42
C HIS A 281 22.53 8.03 11.09
N VAL A 282 22.66 7.17 12.09
CA VAL A 282 21.51 6.64 12.82
C VAL A 282 21.80 6.61 14.31
N ASN A 283 20.92 7.21 15.09
CA ASN A 283 20.93 7.17 16.55
C ASN A 283 19.56 6.75 17.11
N HIS A 284 19.35 6.83 18.41
CA HIS A 284 18.09 6.43 19.04
C HIS A 284 16.91 7.38 18.79
N LYS A 285 17.16 8.61 18.33
CA LYS A 285 16.14 9.66 18.17
C LYS A 285 15.88 10.01 16.73
N GLU A 286 16.95 10.05 15.92
CA GLU A 286 16.88 10.54 14.55
C GLU A 286 17.82 9.78 13.63
N SER A 287 17.61 9.93 12.36
CA SER A 287 18.40 9.34 11.31
C SER A 287 18.38 10.24 10.07
N PHE A 288 19.53 10.38 9.42
CA PHE A 288 19.65 11.14 8.19
C PHE A 288 20.78 10.60 7.32
N VAL A 289 20.83 11.01 6.07
CA VAL A 289 21.89 10.63 5.13
C VAL A 289 22.51 11.86 4.50
N GLU A 290 23.78 11.74 4.16
CA GLU A 290 24.52 12.70 3.33
C GLU A 290 25.22 12.00 2.18
N VAL A 291 25.45 12.72 1.10
CA VAL A 291 26.19 12.18 -0.05
C VAL A 291 27.65 12.00 0.33
N PHE A 292 28.21 10.83 0.05
CA PHE A 292 29.63 10.56 0.30
C PHE A 292 30.52 11.41 -0.64
N ASP A 293 31.36 12.26 -0.05
CA ASP A 293 32.26 13.19 -0.77
C ASP A 293 33.67 12.63 -1.04
N GLY A 294 33.90 11.35 -0.72
CA GLY A 294 35.18 10.68 -0.93
C GLY A 294 36.22 10.84 0.19
N LYS A 295 35.90 11.56 1.28
CA LYS A 295 36.88 11.88 2.35
C LYS A 295 36.91 10.92 3.53
N VAL A 296 35.92 10.03 3.64
CA VAL A 296 35.77 9.14 4.79
C VAL A 296 35.88 7.68 4.37
N PHE A 297 36.85 6.95 4.93
CA PHE A 297 36.99 5.51 4.76
C PHE A 297 36.42 4.76 5.96
N TRP A 298 35.30 4.05 5.78
CA TRP A 298 34.71 3.21 6.81
C TRP A 298 34.93 1.72 6.53
N LYS A 299 35.17 0.94 7.59
CA LYS A 299 35.55 -0.49 7.50
C LYS A 299 34.41 -1.48 7.22
N LYS A 300 33.16 -1.05 7.07
CA LYS A 300 32.03 -1.97 6.81
C LYS A 300 31.21 -1.52 5.61
N GLU A 301 31.35 -2.22 4.49
CA GLU A 301 30.44 -2.12 3.37
C GLU A 301 29.19 -2.95 3.64
N PHE A 302 28.00 -2.35 3.49
CA PHE A 302 26.74 -3.07 3.54
C PHE A 302 25.94 -2.91 2.23
N LEU A 303 25.85 -4.00 1.50
CA LEU A 303 24.89 -4.17 0.41
C LEU A 303 23.56 -4.63 1.03
N LEU A 304 22.72 -3.71 1.58
CA LEU A 304 21.72 -4.15 2.54
C LEU A 304 20.31 -3.58 2.41
N ILE A 305 19.99 -2.77 1.38
CA ILE A 305 18.67 -2.14 1.32
C ILE A 305 17.55 -3.18 1.21
N TYR A 306 17.72 -4.24 0.45
CA TYR A 306 16.69 -5.28 0.27
C TYR A 306 16.50 -6.23 1.48
N ARG A 307 17.55 -6.48 2.27
CA ARG A 307 17.42 -7.30 3.48
C ARG A 307 16.81 -6.55 4.66
N PHE A 308 17.05 -5.23 4.72
CA PHE A 308 16.58 -4.38 5.82
C PHE A 308 15.04 -4.22 5.80
N LEU A 309 14.43 -4.14 4.62
CA LEU A 309 12.97 -4.06 4.47
C LEU A 309 12.23 -5.28 5.04
N ARG A 310 12.82 -6.48 4.94
CA ARG A 310 12.22 -7.71 5.47
C ARG A 310 12.25 -7.83 6.99
N THR A 311 13.21 -7.21 7.67
CA THR A 311 13.43 -7.40 9.11
C THR A 311 12.97 -6.23 9.97
N THR A 312 12.85 -5.03 9.41
CA THR A 312 12.58 -3.80 10.18
C THR A 312 11.20 -3.20 9.89
N LEU A 313 10.67 -3.40 8.69
CA LEU A 313 9.32 -3.04 8.31
C LEU A 313 8.42 -4.27 8.40
N VAL A 314 7.96 -4.61 9.60
CA VAL A 314 6.71 -5.36 9.74
C VAL A 314 5.60 -4.37 9.39
N CYS A 315 5.51 -4.07 8.10
CA CYS A 315 4.46 -3.26 7.55
C CYS A 315 3.21 -4.12 7.42
N SER A 316 2.29 -3.94 8.31
CA SER A 316 0.93 -4.30 7.99
C SER A 316 0.26 -3.11 7.33
N LEU A 317 0.52 -2.94 6.10
CA LEU A 317 -0.42 -2.27 5.24
C LEU A 317 -1.62 -3.20 5.09
N VAL A 318 -2.48 -3.23 6.11
CA VAL A 318 -3.82 -3.80 5.96
C VAL A 318 -4.54 -2.83 5.05
N ILE A 319 -4.35 -3.04 3.77
CA ILE A 319 -5.20 -2.47 2.75
C ILE A 319 -6.33 -3.48 2.65
N SER A 320 -7.53 -3.05 2.98
CA SER A 320 -8.69 -3.66 2.37
C SER A 320 -8.68 -3.25 0.90
N ALA A 321 -7.70 -3.73 0.15
CA ALA A 321 -7.81 -3.77 -1.27
C ALA A 321 -8.52 -5.09 -1.55
N TYR A 322 -9.79 -4.98 -1.80
CA TYR A 322 -10.49 -5.95 -2.59
C TYR A 322 -9.69 -6.07 -3.89
N SER A 323 -8.98 -7.16 -4.04
CA SER A 323 -8.52 -7.62 -5.34
C SER A 323 -9.51 -8.70 -5.75
N PRO A 324 -10.37 -8.44 -6.73
CA PRO A 324 -11.12 -9.53 -7.33
C PRO A 324 -10.10 -10.49 -7.91
N LYS A 325 -10.13 -11.68 -7.42
CA LYS A 325 -9.55 -12.95 -7.87
C LYS A 325 -8.29 -12.95 -8.74
N LYS A 326 -7.33 -13.70 -8.26
CA LYS A 326 -6.43 -14.48 -9.13
C LYS A 326 -7.21 -15.59 -9.82
#